data_de9b058e086a958484a700435597696f
#
_entry.id   de9b058e086a958484a700435597696f
#
_cell.length_a   1.000
_cell.length_b   1.000
_cell.length_c   1.000
_cell.angle_alpha   90.00
_cell.angle_beta   90.00
_cell.angle_gamma   90.00
#
_symmetry.space_group_name_H-M   'P 1'
#
loop_
_entity.id
_entity.type
_entity.pdbx_description
1 polymer ?
#
loop_
_entity_poly.entity_id
_entity_poly.type
_entity_poly.pdbx_seq_one_letter_code
_entity_poly.pdbx_strand_id
1 'polypeptide(L)'
;MIVQIASKLYIEKGFTDTSNKEVCEILNISPGNLTFHYPQREHVLTEFVKELCDFQWRMIEVLEHEDKSPLLALCIEFATNAAIAEESNAMRNIFISAYTHPMPLAVIRENDTKKTQQIFKEFNPDWTDEQYMV
;
A
#
# COMPACT_ATOMS: atom_id res chain seq x y z
N MET A 1 9.84 -11.28 -7.81
CA MET A 1 10.29 -10.88 -9.17
C MET A 1 9.15 -10.28 -10.01
N ILE A 2 7.99 -10.93 -10.21
CA ILE A 2 6.84 -10.33 -10.96
C ILE A 2 6.40 -9.03 -10.30
N VAL A 3 6.09 -9.03 -9.00
CA VAL A 3 5.67 -7.85 -8.26
C VAL A 3 6.70 -6.73 -8.36
N GLN A 4 7.98 -7.02 -8.21
CA GLN A 4 9.06 -6.01 -8.28
C GLN A 4 9.12 -5.29 -9.64
N ILE A 5 8.96 -6.01 -10.75
CA ILE A 5 8.93 -5.39 -12.08
C ILE A 5 7.64 -4.60 -12.28
N ALA A 6 6.50 -5.17 -11.90
CA ALA A 6 5.23 -4.47 -11.98
C ALA A 6 5.24 -3.19 -11.12
N SER A 7 5.78 -3.25 -9.90
CA SER A 7 5.91 -2.09 -9.00
C SER A 7 6.74 -0.96 -9.64
N LYS A 8 7.84 -1.29 -10.30
CA LYS A 8 8.64 -0.28 -11.05
C LYS A 8 7.82 0.40 -12.13
N LEU A 9 7.11 -0.39 -12.95
CA LEU A 9 6.26 0.14 -14.01
C LEU A 9 5.09 0.97 -13.44
N TYR A 10 4.50 0.55 -12.32
CA TYR A 10 3.45 1.31 -11.65
C TYR A 10 3.96 2.68 -11.18
N ILE A 11 5.15 2.73 -10.59
CA ILE A 11 5.77 3.98 -10.12
C ILE A 11 6.12 4.89 -11.30
N GLU A 12 6.54 4.33 -12.43
CA GLU A 12 6.94 5.10 -13.62
C GLU A 12 5.73 5.69 -14.37
N LYS A 13 4.65 4.93 -14.53
CA LYS A 13 3.52 5.32 -15.40
C LYS A 13 2.12 5.06 -14.86
N GLY A 14 1.99 4.50 -13.69
CA GLY A 14 0.70 4.18 -13.06
C GLY A 14 0.21 2.76 -13.34
N PHE A 15 -0.74 2.31 -12.52
CA PHE A 15 -1.35 0.99 -12.63
C PHE A 15 -2.16 0.83 -13.92
N THR A 16 -2.96 1.82 -14.31
CA THR A 16 -3.84 1.74 -15.49
C THR A 16 -3.04 1.62 -16.79
N ASP A 17 -1.88 2.27 -16.88
CA ASP A 17 -1.04 2.31 -18.07
C ASP A 17 -0.01 1.19 -18.14
N THR A 18 0.02 0.32 -17.13
CA THR A 18 0.88 -0.88 -17.10
C THR A 18 0.08 -2.10 -17.54
N SER A 19 0.58 -2.85 -18.50
CA SER A 19 -0.03 -4.09 -18.96
C SER A 19 0.70 -5.33 -18.43
N ASN A 20 -0.05 -6.43 -18.22
CA ASN A 20 0.56 -7.73 -17.91
C ASN A 20 1.50 -8.22 -19.01
N LYS A 21 1.19 -7.89 -20.27
CA LYS A 21 2.05 -8.24 -21.41
C LYS A 21 3.44 -7.64 -21.28
N GLU A 22 3.52 -6.38 -20.92
CA GLU A 22 4.79 -5.66 -20.70
C GLU A 22 5.61 -6.26 -19.56
N VAL A 23 4.96 -6.62 -18.45
CA VAL A 23 5.62 -7.33 -17.34
C VAL A 23 6.17 -8.68 -17.82
N CYS A 24 5.40 -9.43 -18.62
CA CYS A 24 5.85 -10.71 -19.20
C CYS A 24 7.05 -10.54 -20.14
N GLU A 25 7.03 -9.50 -20.99
CA GLU A 25 8.12 -9.22 -21.92
C GLU A 25 9.43 -8.89 -21.19
N ILE A 26 9.37 -8.04 -20.17
CA ILE A 26 10.56 -7.67 -19.37
C ILE A 26 11.13 -8.89 -18.63
N LEU A 27 10.27 -9.75 -18.10
CA LEU A 27 10.69 -10.95 -17.36
C LEU A 27 11.00 -12.16 -18.26
N ASN A 28 10.71 -12.06 -19.55
CA ASN A 28 10.80 -13.17 -20.50
C ASN A 28 10.03 -14.41 -20.03
N ILE A 29 8.80 -14.20 -19.55
CA ILE A 29 7.89 -15.26 -19.11
C ILE A 29 6.63 -15.28 -20.00
N SER A 30 5.97 -16.44 -20.05
CA SER A 30 4.70 -16.53 -20.77
C SER A 30 3.55 -15.85 -20.00
N PRO A 31 2.52 -15.32 -20.68
CA PRO A 31 1.31 -14.81 -20.04
C PRO A 31 0.63 -15.85 -19.13
N GLY A 32 0.68 -17.12 -19.51
CA GLY A 32 0.14 -18.21 -18.69
C GLY A 32 0.87 -18.39 -17.36
N ASN A 33 2.19 -18.19 -17.34
CA ASN A 33 2.99 -18.22 -16.10
C ASN A 33 2.57 -17.08 -15.15
N LEU A 34 2.43 -15.87 -15.69
CA LEU A 34 1.98 -14.73 -14.88
C LEU A 34 0.56 -14.97 -14.34
N THR A 35 -0.38 -15.40 -15.20
CA THR A 35 -1.78 -15.63 -14.82
C THR A 35 -1.93 -16.80 -13.83
N PHE A 36 -1.05 -17.78 -13.85
CA PHE A 36 -1.02 -18.86 -12.87
C PHE A 36 -0.78 -18.33 -11.45
N HIS A 37 0.14 -17.38 -11.29
CA HIS A 37 0.45 -16.77 -9.99
C HIS A 37 -0.48 -15.62 -9.63
N TYR A 38 -0.88 -14.84 -10.62
CA TYR A 38 -1.70 -13.63 -10.46
C TYR A 38 -2.82 -13.63 -11.52
N PRO A 39 -3.96 -14.30 -11.24
CA PRO A 39 -5.05 -14.45 -12.20
C PRO A 39 -5.63 -13.13 -12.73
N GLN A 40 -5.59 -12.08 -11.93
CA GLN A 40 -6.05 -10.74 -12.29
C GLN A 40 -4.97 -9.71 -12.00
N ARG A 41 -5.00 -8.57 -12.68
CA ARG A 41 -4.04 -7.47 -12.48
C ARG A 41 -4.08 -6.93 -11.04
N GLU A 42 -5.27 -6.92 -10.45
CA GLU A 42 -5.52 -6.48 -9.09
C GLU A 42 -4.77 -7.30 -8.05
N HIS A 43 -4.47 -8.58 -8.32
CA HIS A 43 -3.63 -9.39 -7.42
C HIS A 43 -2.21 -8.82 -7.30
N VAL A 44 -1.62 -8.39 -8.43
CA VAL A 44 -0.28 -7.78 -8.42
C VAL A 44 -0.32 -6.42 -7.72
N LEU A 45 -1.36 -5.61 -7.98
CA LEU A 45 -1.57 -4.34 -7.28
C LEU A 45 -1.73 -4.56 -5.77
N THR A 46 -2.45 -5.61 -5.37
CA THR A 46 -2.65 -5.96 -3.96
C THR A 46 -1.33 -6.31 -3.27
N GLU A 47 -0.46 -7.07 -3.93
CA GLU A 47 0.87 -7.36 -3.39
C GLU A 47 1.74 -6.10 -3.26
N PHE A 48 1.67 -5.20 -4.24
CA PHE A 48 2.35 -3.91 -4.16
C PHE A 48 1.82 -3.07 -2.97
N VAL A 49 0.50 -3.04 -2.76
CA VAL A 49 -0.10 -2.34 -1.62
C VAL A 49 0.33 -2.95 -0.29
N LYS A 50 0.46 -4.28 -0.19
CA LYS A 50 1.00 -4.94 1.02
C LYS A 50 2.44 -4.48 1.30
N GLU A 51 3.29 -4.41 0.27
CA GLU A 51 4.67 -3.91 0.43
C GLU A 51 4.70 -2.45 0.93
N LEU A 52 3.78 -1.60 0.47
CA LEU A 52 3.63 -0.23 0.98
C LEU A 52 3.18 -0.20 2.44
N CYS A 53 2.20 -1.03 2.82
CA CYS A 53 1.77 -1.15 4.22
C CYS A 53 2.90 -1.62 5.13
N ASP A 54 3.68 -2.62 4.70
CA ASP A 54 4.85 -3.10 5.45
C ASP A 54 5.91 -2.02 5.60
N PHE A 55 6.11 -1.19 4.58
CA PHE A 55 7.01 -0.05 4.66
C PHE A 55 6.53 0.98 5.69
N GLN A 56 5.23 1.29 5.72
CA GLN A 56 4.65 2.19 6.70
C GLN A 56 4.87 1.69 8.14
N TRP A 57 4.66 0.38 8.40
CA TRP A 57 4.93 -0.21 9.71
C TRP A 57 6.40 -0.07 10.13
N ARG A 58 7.35 -0.33 9.23
CA ARG A 58 8.78 -0.13 9.53
C ARG A 58 9.10 1.32 9.88
N MET A 59 8.43 2.29 9.24
CA MET A 59 8.60 3.70 9.58
C MET A 59 8.06 4.04 10.97
N ILE A 60 6.92 3.46 11.36
CA ILE A 60 6.36 3.60 12.72
C ILE A 60 7.35 3.06 13.74
N GLU A 61 7.86 1.84 13.56
CA GLU A 61 8.85 1.22 14.44
C GLU A 61 10.11 2.08 14.62
N VAL A 62 10.63 2.67 13.53
CA VAL A 62 11.79 3.57 13.61
C VAL A 62 11.50 4.79 14.46
N LEU A 63 10.31 5.41 14.31
CA LEU A 63 9.92 6.59 15.08
C LEU A 63 9.67 6.26 16.55
N GLU A 64 9.09 5.10 16.85
CA GLU A 64 8.90 4.61 18.22
C GLU A 64 10.26 4.41 18.92
N HIS A 65 11.27 3.86 18.24
CA HIS A 65 12.63 3.73 18.76
C HIS A 65 13.32 5.08 19.06
N GLU A 66 12.87 6.16 18.45
CA GLU A 66 13.35 7.51 18.70
C GLU A 66 12.50 8.26 19.74
N ASP A 67 11.67 7.58 20.51
CA ASP A 67 10.72 8.16 21.49
C ASP A 67 9.76 9.20 20.85
N LYS A 68 9.43 9.01 19.56
CA LYS A 68 8.46 9.86 18.85
C LYS A 68 7.05 9.30 18.98
N SER A 69 6.09 10.19 19.09
CA SER A 69 4.68 9.81 19.17
C SER A 69 4.23 9.04 17.90
N PRO A 70 3.53 7.91 18.04
CA PRO A 70 2.91 7.20 16.91
C PRO A 70 1.94 8.08 16.09
N LEU A 71 1.31 9.07 16.73
CA LEU A 71 0.47 10.05 16.03
C LEU A 71 1.28 10.91 15.06
N LEU A 72 2.54 11.23 15.39
CA LEU A 72 3.45 11.94 14.47
C LEU A 72 3.73 11.09 13.22
N ALA A 73 3.91 9.77 13.39
CA ALA A 73 4.09 8.86 12.26
C ALA A 73 2.89 8.92 11.29
N LEU A 74 1.68 8.90 11.82
CA LEU A 74 0.44 9.01 11.03
C LEU A 74 0.37 10.35 10.28
N CYS A 75 0.70 11.45 10.93
CA CYS A 75 0.75 12.77 10.30
C CYS A 75 1.77 12.84 9.16
N ILE A 76 2.96 12.28 9.37
CA ILE A 76 4.01 12.19 8.34
C ILE A 76 3.55 11.34 7.17
N GLU A 77 2.91 10.19 7.42
CA GLU A 77 2.35 9.32 6.39
C GLU A 77 1.37 10.07 5.49
N PHE A 78 0.36 10.75 6.07
CA PHE A 78 -0.62 11.49 5.30
C PHE A 78 0.00 12.64 4.51
N ALA A 79 0.90 13.41 5.12
CA ALA A 79 1.58 14.50 4.44
C ALA A 79 2.44 14.00 3.27
N THR A 80 3.16 12.90 3.47
CA THR A 80 4.00 12.28 2.44
C THR A 80 3.15 11.73 1.29
N ASN A 81 2.07 11.00 1.59
CA ASN A 81 1.17 10.47 0.57
C ASN A 81 0.53 11.59 -0.26
N ALA A 82 0.11 12.70 0.38
CA ALA A 82 -0.44 13.86 -0.30
C ALA A 82 0.60 14.53 -1.23
N ALA A 83 1.81 14.76 -0.75
CA ALA A 83 2.89 15.35 -1.52
C ALA A 83 3.27 14.48 -2.73
N ILE A 84 3.44 13.17 -2.54
CA ILE A 84 3.74 12.23 -3.62
C ILE A 84 2.61 12.22 -4.67
N ALA A 85 1.34 12.22 -4.25
CA ALA A 85 0.20 12.24 -5.16
C ALA A 85 0.09 13.56 -5.93
N GLU A 86 0.55 14.67 -5.36
CA GLU A 86 0.59 15.97 -6.04
C GLU A 86 1.69 16.02 -7.11
N GLU A 87 2.88 15.52 -6.81
CA GLU A 87 4.05 15.57 -7.70
C GLU A 87 4.03 14.50 -8.79
N SER A 88 3.38 13.35 -8.58
CA SER A 88 3.41 12.21 -9.50
C SER A 88 2.01 11.75 -9.92
N ASN A 89 1.68 11.94 -11.20
CA ASN A 89 0.45 11.41 -11.79
C ASN A 89 0.39 9.87 -11.73
N ALA A 90 1.53 9.19 -11.85
CA ALA A 90 1.62 7.74 -11.73
C ALA A 90 1.26 7.28 -10.31
N MET A 91 1.83 7.92 -9.30
CA MET A 91 1.51 7.61 -7.90
C MET A 91 0.07 7.94 -7.54
N ARG A 92 -0.46 9.06 -8.02
CA ARG A 92 -1.89 9.40 -7.89
C ARG A 92 -2.78 8.32 -8.49
N ASN A 93 -2.44 7.82 -9.67
CA ASN A 93 -3.17 6.73 -10.32
C ASN A 93 -3.12 5.44 -9.50
N ILE A 94 -1.96 5.11 -8.90
CA ILE A 94 -1.82 3.96 -8.01
C ILE A 94 -2.74 4.11 -6.80
N PHE A 95 -2.71 5.26 -6.11
CA PHE A 95 -3.56 5.50 -4.95
C PHE A 95 -5.04 5.39 -5.30
N ILE A 96 -5.50 6.05 -6.37
CA ILE A 96 -6.89 5.93 -6.83
C ILE A 96 -7.25 4.47 -7.11
N SER A 97 -6.38 3.73 -7.81
CA SER A 97 -6.61 2.33 -8.13
C SER A 97 -6.66 1.46 -6.87
N ALA A 98 -5.78 1.70 -5.90
CA ALA A 98 -5.75 0.95 -4.64
C ALA A 98 -7.03 1.16 -3.81
N TYR A 99 -7.58 2.36 -3.81
CA TYR A 99 -8.83 2.67 -3.09
C TYR A 99 -10.12 2.33 -3.85
N THR A 100 -10.05 2.08 -5.15
CA THR A 100 -11.24 1.76 -5.97
C THR A 100 -11.41 0.28 -6.28
N HIS A 101 -10.35 -0.52 -6.15
CA HIS A 101 -10.42 -1.98 -6.35
C HIS A 101 -10.64 -2.71 -5.02
N PRO A 102 -11.59 -3.67 -4.96
CA PRO A 102 -11.97 -4.32 -3.70
C PRO A 102 -10.83 -5.04 -2.97
N MET A 103 -9.94 -5.70 -3.71
CA MET A 103 -8.86 -6.49 -3.11
C MET A 103 -7.80 -5.63 -2.41
N PRO A 104 -7.15 -4.66 -3.07
CA PRO A 104 -6.20 -3.80 -2.38
C PRO A 104 -6.87 -2.93 -1.31
N LEU A 105 -8.11 -2.49 -1.52
CA LEU A 105 -8.86 -1.74 -0.51
C LEU A 105 -9.07 -2.53 0.78
N ALA A 106 -9.33 -3.84 0.68
CA ALA A 106 -9.46 -4.70 1.87
C ALA A 106 -8.17 -4.74 2.68
N VAL A 107 -7.01 -4.82 2.01
CA VAL A 107 -5.69 -4.77 2.66
C VAL A 107 -5.47 -3.43 3.35
N ILE A 108 -5.78 -2.31 2.69
CA ILE A 108 -5.65 -0.97 3.25
C ILE A 108 -6.51 -0.84 4.51
N ARG A 109 -7.79 -1.22 4.44
CA ARG A 109 -8.71 -1.13 5.59
C ARG A 109 -8.23 -1.95 6.79
N GLU A 110 -7.77 -3.18 6.56
CA GLU A 110 -7.23 -4.00 7.63
C GLU A 110 -5.98 -3.35 8.25
N ASN A 111 -5.08 -2.85 7.42
CA ASN A 111 -3.87 -2.15 7.84
C ASN A 111 -4.18 -0.89 8.65
N ASP A 112 -5.09 -0.04 8.15
CA ASP A 112 -5.45 1.21 8.81
C ASP A 112 -6.18 0.97 10.13
N THR A 113 -7.05 -0.05 10.20
CA THR A 113 -7.69 -0.46 11.46
C THR A 113 -6.63 -0.83 12.51
N LYS A 114 -5.65 -1.67 12.15
CA LYS A 114 -4.57 -2.07 13.08
C LYS A 114 -3.74 -0.87 13.54
N LYS A 115 -3.36 0.02 12.61
CA LYS A 115 -2.61 1.25 12.94
C LYS A 115 -3.39 2.15 13.89
N THR A 116 -4.66 2.39 13.57
CA THR A 116 -5.54 3.23 14.40
C THR A 116 -5.66 2.64 15.82
N GLN A 117 -5.91 1.34 15.93
CA GLN A 117 -5.96 0.66 17.23
C GLN A 117 -4.67 0.83 18.03
N GLN A 118 -3.51 0.62 17.41
CA GLN A 118 -2.21 0.78 18.10
C GLN A 118 -1.98 2.22 18.55
N ILE A 119 -2.19 3.19 17.66
CA ILE A 119 -1.93 4.61 17.94
C ILE A 119 -2.86 5.15 19.03
N PHE A 120 -4.16 4.85 18.93
CA PHE A 120 -5.15 5.43 19.85
C PHE A 120 -5.31 4.66 21.16
N LYS A 121 -4.80 3.43 21.25
CA LYS A 121 -4.83 2.63 22.47
C LYS A 121 -4.04 3.28 23.62
N GLU A 122 -2.95 3.96 23.29
CA GLU A 122 -2.16 4.71 24.29
C GLU A 122 -2.93 5.92 24.87
N PHE A 123 -3.78 6.55 24.05
CA PHE A 123 -4.58 7.71 24.47
C PHE A 123 -5.91 7.35 25.09
N ASN A 124 -6.43 6.16 24.84
CA ASN A 124 -7.73 5.70 25.29
C ASN A 124 -7.68 4.25 25.76
N PRO A 125 -6.94 3.95 26.84
CA PRO A 125 -6.71 2.58 27.28
C PRO A 125 -7.99 1.82 27.70
N ASP A 126 -9.06 2.54 28.01
CA ASP A 126 -10.33 1.97 28.45
C ASP A 126 -11.31 1.69 27.30
N TRP A 127 -10.94 2.01 26.06
CA TRP A 127 -11.78 1.73 24.89
C TRP A 127 -11.80 0.24 24.56
N THR A 128 -12.95 -0.25 24.11
CA THR A 128 -13.08 -1.60 23.54
C THR A 128 -12.56 -1.64 22.11
N ASP A 129 -12.24 -2.84 21.61
CA ASP A 129 -11.77 -3.01 20.23
C ASP A 129 -12.79 -2.45 19.21
N GLU A 130 -14.09 -2.54 19.48
CA GLU A 130 -15.15 -1.97 18.63
C GLU A 130 -15.10 -0.44 18.56
N GLN A 131 -14.65 0.22 19.61
CA GLN A 131 -14.55 1.68 19.66
C GLN A 131 -13.35 2.22 18.85
N TYR A 132 -12.37 1.36 18.51
CA TYR A 132 -11.26 1.70 17.62
C TYR A 132 -11.55 1.42 16.14
N MET A 133 -12.65 0.71 15.83
CA MET A 133 -13.03 0.48 14.43
C MET A 133 -13.67 1.75 13.86
N VAL A 134 -13.07 2.27 12.80
CA VAL A 134 -13.54 3.44 12.06
C VAL A 134 -14.29 3.01 10.80
#